data_553140ce791410e83d0d65c9d1fd55f8
#
_entry.id   553140ce791410e83d0d65c9d1fd55f8
#
_cell.length_a   1.000
_cell.length_b   1.000
_cell.length_c   1.000
_cell.angle_alpha   90.00
_cell.angle_beta   90.00
_cell.angle_gamma   90.00
#
_symmetry.space_group_name_H-M   'P 1'
#
loop_
_entity.id
_entity.type
_entity.pdbx_description
1 polymer ?
#
loop_
_entity_poly.entity_id
_entity_poly.type
_entity_poly.pdbx_seq_one_letter_code
_entity_poly.pdbx_strand_id
1 'polypeptide(L)'
;MADAVSLTDRDKGIVDVPSNHSVDETVERLKTILQSKGITLFALIDHSGEAEKVGMKMRPTKLAIFGNPKAGTPLMLAVPAIAIDLPLKILIWEDAQGKVWLSYNRPEYFKQRYGLPQDLVQNIAVGGSLAVEAGR
;
A
#
# COMPACT_ATOMS: atom_id res chain seq x y z
N MET A 1 19.89 -9.45 17.23
CA MET A 1 18.89 -8.99 17.49
C MET A 1 17.79 -9.33 16.61
N ALA A 2 16.88 -9.61 17.04
CA ALA A 2 15.84 -10.19 16.29
C ALA A 2 14.85 -9.19 15.79
N ASP A 3 15.43 -8.14 15.34
CA ASP A 3 14.61 -7.07 15.02
C ASP A 3 14.05 -7.19 13.69
N ALA A 4 14.65 -7.92 12.82
CA ALA A 4 14.14 -8.06 11.48
C ALA A 4 13.05 -9.13 11.48
N VAL A 5 11.86 -8.75 11.07
CA VAL A 5 10.77 -9.69 10.87
C VAL A 5 11.05 -10.42 9.55
N SER A 6 11.26 -11.73 9.62
CA SER A 6 11.42 -12.53 8.43
C SER A 6 10.08 -12.70 7.72
N LEU A 7 10.09 -12.56 6.40
CA LEU A 7 8.92 -12.86 5.60
C LEU A 7 8.77 -14.37 5.49
N THR A 8 7.55 -14.84 5.65
CA THR A 8 7.24 -16.25 5.48
C THR A 8 6.52 -16.42 4.14
N ASP A 9 6.51 -17.63 3.61
CA ASP A 9 5.74 -17.94 2.42
C ASP A 9 4.25 -17.66 2.63
N ARG A 10 3.80 -17.70 3.88
CA ARG A 10 2.40 -17.54 4.23
C ARG A 10 1.93 -16.10 4.06
N ASP A 11 2.65 -15.13 4.62
CA ASP A 11 2.19 -13.74 4.60
C ASP A 11 2.82 -12.91 3.49
N LYS A 12 3.99 -13.32 3.01
CA LYS A 12 4.71 -12.68 1.90
C LYS A 12 4.88 -11.16 2.07
N GLY A 13 4.86 -10.70 3.30
CA GLY A 13 5.04 -9.29 3.63
C GLY A 13 3.77 -8.45 3.57
N ILE A 14 2.62 -9.05 3.31
CA ILE A 14 1.36 -8.30 3.24
C ILE A 14 0.76 -8.15 4.63
N VAL A 15 0.32 -6.93 4.94
CA VAL A 15 -0.44 -6.62 6.15
C VAL A 15 -1.83 -6.21 5.74
N ASP A 16 -2.86 -6.80 6.38
CA ASP A 16 -4.26 -6.46 6.17
C ASP A 16 -4.78 -5.70 7.38
N VAL A 17 -5.32 -4.51 7.15
CA VAL A 17 -5.91 -3.66 8.20
C VAL A 17 -7.41 -3.54 7.90
N PRO A 18 -8.29 -3.78 8.88
CA PRO A 18 -9.72 -3.68 8.63
C PRO A 18 -10.15 -2.22 8.48
N SER A 19 -11.17 -1.99 7.64
CA SER A 19 -11.80 -0.69 7.53
C SER A 19 -13.22 -0.76 8.11
N ASN A 20 -13.63 0.33 8.76
CA ASN A 20 -14.99 0.49 9.26
C ASN A 20 -15.93 1.12 8.23
N HIS A 21 -15.44 1.31 7.01
CA HIS A 21 -16.15 2.02 5.94
C HIS A 21 -16.25 1.16 4.69
N SER A 22 -17.05 1.59 3.74
CA SER A 22 -17.08 0.96 2.41
C SER A 22 -15.75 1.19 1.69
N VAL A 23 -15.52 0.45 0.60
CA VAL A 23 -14.33 0.67 -0.22
C VAL A 23 -14.27 2.12 -0.69
N ASP A 24 -15.36 2.65 -1.23
CA ASP A 24 -15.38 4.02 -1.75
C ASP A 24 -15.14 5.08 -0.66
N GLU A 25 -15.75 4.91 0.50
CA GLU A 25 -15.52 5.82 1.62
C GLU A 25 -14.08 5.73 2.13
N THR A 26 -13.54 4.54 2.21
CA THR A 26 -12.14 4.32 2.64
C THR A 26 -11.18 5.00 1.68
N VAL A 27 -11.43 4.89 0.37
CA VAL A 27 -10.64 5.57 -0.65
C VAL A 27 -10.67 7.09 -0.45
N GLU A 28 -11.86 7.66 -0.24
CA GLU A 28 -11.97 9.12 -0.03
C GLU A 28 -11.27 9.56 1.24
N ARG A 29 -11.34 8.78 2.30
CA ARG A 29 -10.62 9.05 3.54
C ARG A 29 -9.11 9.03 3.31
N LEU A 30 -8.62 8.02 2.58
CA LEU A 30 -7.20 7.93 2.26
C LEU A 30 -6.73 9.12 1.43
N LYS A 31 -7.51 9.54 0.44
CA LYS A 31 -7.18 10.72 -0.37
C LYS A 31 -7.01 11.97 0.49
N THR A 32 -7.92 12.18 1.43
CA THR A 32 -7.88 13.33 2.33
C THR A 32 -6.64 13.28 3.22
N ILE A 33 -6.32 12.11 3.75
CA ILE A 33 -5.15 11.92 4.60
C ILE A 33 -3.86 12.19 3.82
N LEU A 34 -3.75 11.64 2.62
CA LEU A 34 -2.58 11.85 1.75
C LEU A 34 -2.39 13.33 1.48
N GLN A 35 -3.46 14.02 1.11
CA GLN A 35 -3.43 15.46 0.83
C GLN A 35 -2.96 16.25 2.06
N SER A 36 -3.46 15.92 3.25
CA SER A 36 -3.08 16.61 4.48
C SER A 36 -1.61 16.42 4.84
N LYS A 37 -0.99 15.34 4.38
CA LYS A 37 0.41 15.02 4.66
C LYS A 37 1.35 15.43 3.52
N GLY A 38 0.82 16.03 2.46
CA GLY A 38 1.63 16.41 1.31
C GLY A 38 2.15 15.22 0.50
N ILE A 39 1.47 14.08 0.57
CA ILE A 39 1.82 12.89 -0.19
C ILE A 39 0.99 12.87 -1.47
N THR A 40 1.65 12.64 -2.61
CA THR A 40 0.98 12.65 -3.91
C THR A 40 0.28 11.32 -4.19
N LEU A 41 -1.00 11.39 -4.54
CA LEU A 41 -1.70 10.25 -5.11
C LEU A 41 -1.42 10.24 -6.61
N PHE A 42 -0.61 9.31 -7.08
CA PHE A 42 -0.23 9.23 -8.49
C PHE A 42 -1.32 8.60 -9.34
N ALA A 43 -2.00 7.60 -8.81
CA ALA A 43 -3.04 6.89 -9.54
C ALA A 43 -3.98 6.17 -8.58
N LEU A 44 -5.21 5.99 -9.01
CA LEU A 44 -6.16 5.12 -8.35
C LEU A 44 -6.70 4.17 -9.40
N ILE A 45 -6.38 2.89 -9.26
CA ILE A 45 -6.80 1.87 -10.22
C ILE A 45 -8.03 1.17 -9.66
N ASP A 46 -9.12 1.17 -10.42
CA ASP A 46 -10.35 0.47 -10.04
C ASP A 46 -10.40 -0.87 -10.77
N HIS A 47 -9.88 -1.90 -10.13
CA HIS A 47 -9.87 -3.26 -10.71
C HIS A 47 -11.29 -3.76 -10.95
N SER A 48 -12.20 -3.50 -10.02
CA SER A 48 -13.60 -3.90 -10.17
C SER A 48 -14.29 -3.19 -11.34
N GLY A 49 -13.98 -1.92 -11.54
CA GLY A 49 -14.49 -1.16 -12.68
C GLY A 49 -13.93 -1.66 -14.01
N GLU A 50 -12.65 -2.01 -14.04
CA GLU A 50 -12.04 -2.57 -15.26
C GLU A 50 -12.61 -3.95 -15.58
N ALA A 51 -12.88 -4.77 -14.57
CA ALA A 51 -13.55 -6.06 -14.77
C ALA A 51 -14.93 -5.88 -15.42
N GLU A 52 -15.69 -4.90 -14.95
CA GLU A 52 -17.02 -4.62 -15.47
C GLU A 52 -16.98 -4.26 -16.95
N LYS A 53 -15.96 -3.52 -17.37
CA LYS A 53 -15.80 -3.14 -18.79
C LYS A 53 -15.64 -4.34 -19.73
N VAL A 54 -15.18 -5.47 -19.22
CA VAL A 54 -15.03 -6.69 -20.03
C VAL A 54 -16.08 -7.74 -19.69
N GLY A 55 -17.19 -7.31 -19.07
CA GLY A 55 -18.33 -8.18 -18.80
C GLY A 55 -18.16 -9.11 -17.61
N MET A 56 -17.20 -8.83 -16.74
CA MET A 56 -16.95 -9.65 -15.55
C MET A 56 -17.33 -8.87 -14.29
N LYS A 57 -17.64 -9.60 -13.23
CA LYS A 57 -18.01 -8.99 -11.96
C LYS A 57 -17.05 -9.44 -10.88
N MET A 58 -16.64 -8.49 -10.04
CA MET A 58 -15.87 -8.77 -8.85
C MET A 58 -16.27 -7.77 -7.77
N ARG A 59 -15.99 -8.10 -6.52
CA ARG A 59 -16.28 -7.19 -5.40
C ARG A 59 -15.41 -5.95 -5.53
N PRO A 60 -15.84 -4.82 -4.92
CA PRO A 60 -15.06 -3.58 -4.98
C PRO A 60 -13.60 -3.81 -4.61
N THR A 61 -12.70 -3.40 -5.50
CA THR A 61 -11.26 -3.59 -5.33
C THR A 61 -10.55 -2.44 -6.02
N LYS A 62 -9.89 -1.58 -5.24
CA LYS A 62 -9.18 -0.41 -5.76
C LYS A 62 -7.76 -0.35 -5.22
N LEU A 63 -6.84 0.08 -6.06
CA LEU A 63 -5.44 0.20 -5.70
C LEU A 63 -5.02 1.67 -5.75
N ALA A 64 -4.64 2.21 -4.61
CA ALA A 64 -4.11 3.57 -4.51
C ALA A 64 -2.59 3.51 -4.62
N ILE A 65 -2.03 4.28 -5.55
CA ILE A 65 -0.59 4.37 -5.80
C ILE A 65 -0.16 5.78 -5.42
N PHE A 66 0.74 5.89 -4.44
CA PHE A 66 1.08 7.18 -3.86
C PHE A 66 2.55 7.23 -3.47
N GLY A 67 3.05 8.43 -3.25
CA GLY A 67 4.42 8.58 -2.78
C GLY A 67 4.87 10.03 -2.70
N ASN A 68 6.13 10.16 -2.30
CA ASN A 68 6.81 11.44 -2.19
C ASN A 68 8.20 11.26 -2.81
N PRO A 69 8.53 12.02 -3.87
CA PRO A 69 9.86 11.89 -4.50
C PRO A 69 11.01 12.12 -3.53
N LYS A 70 10.82 12.95 -2.50
CA LYS A 70 11.85 13.19 -1.49
C LYS A 70 12.16 11.92 -0.68
N ALA A 71 11.19 11.04 -0.53
CA ALA A 71 11.38 9.78 0.18
C ALA A 71 11.80 8.65 -0.77
N GLY A 72 11.23 8.60 -1.96
CA GLY A 72 11.47 7.52 -2.92
C GLY A 72 12.79 7.62 -3.67
N THR A 73 13.19 8.82 -4.04
CA THR A 73 14.40 9.01 -4.84
C THR A 73 15.66 8.46 -4.15
N PRO A 74 15.90 8.72 -2.85
CA PRO A 74 17.07 8.15 -2.17
C PRO A 74 17.09 6.61 -2.22
N LEU A 75 15.94 5.96 -2.17
CA LEU A 75 15.84 4.50 -2.29
C LEU A 75 16.29 4.03 -3.66
N MET A 76 15.84 4.69 -4.71
CA MET A 76 16.18 4.33 -6.09
C MET A 76 17.62 4.63 -6.42
N LEU A 77 18.20 5.68 -5.80
CA LEU A 77 19.62 5.97 -5.96
C LEU A 77 20.48 4.89 -5.31
N ALA A 78 20.05 4.36 -4.15
CA ALA A 78 20.77 3.31 -3.44
C ALA A 78 20.60 1.94 -4.12
N VAL A 79 19.36 1.61 -4.52
CA VAL A 79 19.03 0.31 -5.13
C VAL A 79 18.07 0.57 -6.29
N PRO A 80 18.58 0.79 -7.51
CA PRO A 80 17.72 1.18 -8.64
C PRO A 80 16.56 0.23 -8.92
N ALA A 81 16.74 -1.07 -8.68
CA ALA A 81 15.70 -2.07 -8.96
C ALA A 81 14.44 -1.88 -8.10
N ILE A 82 14.54 -1.17 -6.96
CA ILE A 82 13.37 -0.95 -6.11
C ILE A 82 12.30 -0.12 -6.83
N ALA A 83 12.69 0.57 -7.90
CA ALA A 83 11.74 1.34 -8.71
C ALA A 83 10.62 0.49 -9.28
N ILE A 84 10.79 -0.84 -9.38
CA ILE A 84 9.72 -1.74 -9.83
C ILE A 84 8.59 -1.84 -8.78
N ASP A 85 8.91 -1.66 -7.50
CA ASP A 85 7.94 -1.73 -6.40
C ASP A 85 7.50 -0.36 -5.89
N LEU A 86 8.06 0.71 -6.43
CA LEU A 86 7.65 2.06 -6.11
C LEU A 86 6.80 2.62 -7.26
N PRO A 87 5.90 3.56 -7.00
CA PRO A 87 5.54 4.15 -5.70
C PRO A 87 4.87 3.16 -4.75
N LEU A 88 4.70 3.56 -3.50
CA LEU A 88 3.98 2.73 -2.52
C LEU A 88 2.52 2.56 -2.92
N LYS A 89 1.91 1.51 -2.40
CA LYS A 89 0.54 1.14 -2.77
C LYS A 89 -0.24 0.68 -1.56
N ILE A 90 -1.54 0.99 -1.54
CA ILE A 90 -2.49 0.40 -0.60
C ILE A 90 -3.65 -0.13 -1.42
N LEU A 91 -3.93 -1.43 -1.25
CA LEU A 91 -5.09 -2.07 -1.86
C LEU A 91 -6.27 -1.91 -0.91
N ILE A 92 -7.40 -1.44 -1.43
CA ILE A 92 -8.63 -1.29 -0.65
C ILE A 92 -9.66 -2.20 -1.29
N TRP A 93 -10.12 -3.20 -0.53
CA TRP A 93 -10.89 -4.28 -1.14
C TRP A 93 -11.90 -4.88 -0.17
N GLU A 94 -12.97 -5.43 -0.74
CA GLU A 94 -14.03 -6.10 0.00
C GLU A 94 -13.90 -7.60 -0.18
N ASP A 95 -13.95 -8.34 0.94
CA ASP A 95 -13.84 -9.80 0.90
C ASP A 95 -15.21 -10.46 0.66
N ALA A 96 -15.22 -11.78 0.59
CA ALA A 96 -16.42 -12.55 0.28
C ALA A 96 -17.53 -12.40 1.35
N GLN A 97 -17.17 -11.96 2.56
CA GLN A 97 -18.12 -11.72 3.63
C GLN A 97 -18.57 -10.25 3.71
N GLY A 98 -18.15 -9.44 2.76
CA GLY A 98 -18.51 -8.02 2.75
C GLY A 98 -17.64 -7.16 3.66
N LYS A 99 -16.56 -7.70 4.21
CA LYS A 99 -15.66 -6.94 5.06
C LYS A 99 -14.64 -6.22 4.21
N VAL A 100 -14.34 -4.98 4.58
CA VAL A 100 -13.40 -4.12 3.82
C VAL A 100 -12.05 -4.10 4.52
N TRP A 101 -11.00 -4.22 3.71
CA TRP A 101 -9.61 -4.28 4.15
C TRP A 101 -8.76 -3.27 3.39
N LEU A 102 -7.71 -2.80 4.08
CA LEU A 102 -6.61 -2.08 3.43
C LEU A 102 -5.38 -2.97 3.56
N SER A 103 -4.77 -3.29 2.44
CA SER A 103 -3.61 -4.18 2.41
C SER A 103 -2.41 -3.46 1.80
N TYR A 104 -1.24 -3.65 2.40
CA TYR A 104 -0.01 -3.02 1.94
C TYR A 104 1.18 -3.92 2.22
N ASN A 105 2.30 -3.63 1.55
CA ASN A 105 3.55 -4.33 1.79
C ASN A 105 4.27 -3.66 2.95
N ARG A 106 4.58 -4.43 4.00
CA ARG A 106 5.30 -3.87 5.15
C ARG A 106 6.78 -3.61 4.80
N PRO A 107 7.45 -2.72 5.55
CA PRO A 107 8.84 -2.35 5.24
C PRO A 107 9.80 -3.53 5.12
N GLU A 108 9.61 -4.60 5.90
CA GLU A 108 10.45 -5.79 5.85
C GLU A 108 10.46 -6.47 4.49
N TYR A 109 9.36 -6.40 3.74
CA TYR A 109 9.31 -6.92 2.38
C TYR A 109 10.36 -6.24 1.49
N PHE A 110 10.40 -4.91 1.53
CA PHE A 110 11.35 -4.15 0.74
C PHE A 110 12.79 -4.36 1.24
N LYS A 111 12.96 -4.38 2.56
CA LYS A 111 14.27 -4.59 3.16
C LYS A 111 14.87 -5.93 2.73
N GLN A 112 14.09 -6.99 2.78
CA GLN A 112 14.55 -8.33 2.41
C GLN A 112 14.77 -8.48 0.92
N ARG A 113 13.82 -7.96 0.12
CA ARG A 113 13.90 -8.12 -1.33
C ARG A 113 15.06 -7.34 -1.94
N TYR A 114 15.32 -6.14 -1.46
CA TYR A 114 16.30 -5.23 -2.06
C TYR A 114 17.56 -5.03 -1.25
N GLY A 115 17.65 -5.63 -0.08
CA GLY A 115 18.81 -5.44 0.79
C GLY A 115 18.99 -3.99 1.23
N LEU A 116 17.90 -3.29 1.54
CA LEU A 116 17.97 -1.87 1.89
C LEU A 116 18.77 -1.62 3.15
N PRO A 117 19.61 -0.56 3.15
CA PRO A 117 20.24 -0.08 4.38
C PRO A 117 19.18 0.30 5.40
N GLN A 118 19.45 0.03 6.69
CA GLN A 118 18.48 0.27 7.75
C GLN A 118 18.03 1.73 7.83
N ASP A 119 18.92 2.67 7.54
CA ASP A 119 18.60 4.09 7.59
C ASP A 119 17.62 4.53 6.50
N LEU A 120 17.44 3.74 5.45
CA LEU A 120 16.50 4.06 4.37
C LEU A 120 15.14 3.39 4.55
N VAL A 121 15.00 2.41 5.45
CA VAL A 121 13.74 1.68 5.64
C VAL A 121 12.62 2.61 6.08
N GLN A 122 12.91 3.62 6.86
CA GLN A 122 11.90 4.59 7.31
C GLN A 122 11.23 5.32 6.15
N ASN A 123 11.89 5.44 4.99
CA ASN A 123 11.34 6.13 3.82
C ASN A 123 10.13 5.41 3.22
N ILE A 124 9.94 4.13 3.56
CA ILE A 124 8.82 3.32 3.04
C ILE A 124 7.89 2.86 4.16
N ALA A 125 8.02 3.41 5.36
CA ALA A 125 7.28 2.92 6.53
C ALA A 125 5.89 3.55 6.70
N VAL A 126 5.54 4.54 5.91
CA VAL A 126 4.31 5.33 6.10
C VAL A 126 3.03 4.55 5.84
N GLY A 127 3.10 3.46 5.05
CA GLY A 127 1.91 2.72 4.62
C GLY A 127 1.03 2.23 5.77
N GLY A 128 1.65 1.74 6.85
CA GLY A 128 0.91 1.20 7.97
C GLY A 128 0.06 2.24 8.69
N SER A 129 0.62 3.40 8.99
CA SER A 129 -0.14 4.47 9.65
C SER A 129 -1.23 5.03 8.76
N LEU A 130 -0.98 5.15 7.46
CA LEU A 130 -1.99 5.59 6.49
C LEU A 130 -3.17 4.62 6.44
N ALA A 131 -2.90 3.32 6.40
CA ALA A 131 -3.93 2.29 6.34
C ALA A 131 -4.80 2.30 7.60
N VAL A 132 -4.17 2.35 8.78
CA VAL A 132 -4.89 2.37 10.06
C VAL A 132 -5.78 3.62 10.14
N GLU A 133 -5.24 4.78 9.78
CA GLU A 133 -5.96 6.04 9.85
C GLU A 133 -7.15 6.07 8.87
N ALA A 134 -6.95 5.59 7.65
CA ALA A 134 -8.02 5.57 6.64
C ALA A 134 -9.13 4.57 6.98
N GLY A 135 -8.79 3.46 7.63
CA GLY A 135 -9.75 2.42 8.00
C GLY A 135 -10.51 2.70 9.29
N ARG A 136 -10.03 3.63 10.08
CA ARG A 136 -10.64 3.96 11.37
C ARG A 136 -11.99 4.66 11.18
#